data_6100965ee14b40754913670841f08488
#
_entry.id   6100965ee14b40754913670841f08488
#
_cell.length_a   1.000
_cell.length_b   1.000
_cell.length_c   1.000
_cell.angle_alpha   90.00
_cell.angle_beta   90.00
_cell.angle_gamma   90.00
#
_symmetry.space_group_name_H-M   'P 1'
#
loop_
_entity.id
_entity.type
_entity.pdbx_description
1 polymer ?
#
loop_
_entity_poly.entity_id
_entity_poly.type
_entity_poly.pdbx_seq_one_letter_code
_entity_poly.pdbx_strand_id
1 'polypeptide(L)'
;MGKEIHLSATAAVRRALKGDTLSLSLQTNGVPLFQGLNPDMFTVSPKWSESGTHPIITPSVGSARKNNVTLTNHAWAYNGKNLGFSSSGTGWETSTVDNRFKLNHANGSLSIIGDLASKVNQDSDTLTYSGDAVSGASIYPMQKSIDILVSMLGGSSYFGGVSADTTVLSKGQTEATLRPWLFNSAGGEVSTYSINLYRGSGTDLAGTYTNPESGITIHRDKTGDLDKLYVDSHQLFVLEFVVDGAAVYRTGISIDDISDIYQIALNSVGQVDEDSNQTFRCIVTNCETGLVPKSITGNVTFVIYTDSNGNIENKRSETMTWEKNVSDGFVVRDADTIDENKNIIGVSVSADAYLTLDD
;
A
#
# COMPACT_ATOMS: atom_id res chain seq x y z
N MET A 1 -5.77 -28.74 -3.48
CA MET A 1 -6.22 -28.00 -2.27
C MET A 1 -6.81 -26.71 -2.77
N GLY A 2 -8.11 -26.46 -2.49
CA GLY A 2 -8.76 -25.21 -2.91
C GLY A 2 -8.16 -24.02 -2.15
N LYS A 3 -7.95 -22.90 -2.83
CA LYS A 3 -7.52 -21.63 -2.20
C LYS A 3 -8.74 -20.91 -1.65
N GLU A 4 -8.74 -20.58 -0.37
CA GLU A 4 -9.75 -19.72 0.25
C GLU A 4 -9.38 -18.25 -0.02
N ILE A 5 -10.35 -17.48 -0.53
CA ILE A 5 -10.19 -16.05 -0.80
C ILE A 5 -11.38 -15.26 -0.27
N HIS A 6 -11.10 -14.05 0.19
CA HIS A 6 -12.08 -13.02 0.53
C HIS A 6 -12.01 -11.90 -0.52
N LEU A 7 -13.12 -11.64 -1.21
CA LEU A 7 -13.23 -10.61 -2.24
C LEU A 7 -14.46 -9.75 -1.99
N SER A 8 -14.31 -8.44 -2.12
CA SER A 8 -15.41 -7.48 -2.04
C SER A 8 -15.53 -6.65 -3.32
N ALA A 9 -16.76 -6.35 -3.74
CA ALA A 9 -17.02 -5.47 -4.87
C ALA A 9 -18.19 -4.54 -4.58
N THR A 10 -18.02 -3.27 -4.92
CA THR A 10 -19.08 -2.25 -4.88
C THR A 10 -19.40 -1.85 -6.30
N ALA A 11 -20.64 -2.06 -6.74
CA ALA A 11 -21.08 -1.63 -8.06
C ALA A 11 -21.68 -0.23 -8.00
N ALA A 12 -20.86 0.76 -8.31
CA ALA A 12 -21.36 1.84 -9.13
C ALA A 12 -21.27 1.34 -10.58
N VAL A 13 -22.31 1.55 -11.40
CA VAL A 13 -22.27 1.17 -12.83
C VAL A 13 -21.12 1.92 -13.50
N ARG A 14 -19.93 1.35 -13.46
CA ARG A 14 -18.78 1.77 -14.23
C ARG A 14 -18.47 0.66 -15.20
N ARG A 15 -18.46 1.02 -16.48
CA ARG A 15 -17.95 0.16 -17.54
C ARG A 15 -16.56 -0.30 -17.10
N ALA A 16 -16.41 -1.56 -16.72
CA ALA A 16 -15.13 -2.14 -16.38
C ALA A 16 -14.28 -2.14 -17.66
N LEU A 17 -13.44 -1.13 -17.80
CA LEU A 17 -12.31 -1.21 -18.72
C LEU A 17 -11.41 -2.33 -18.17
N LYS A 18 -10.90 -3.20 -19.03
CA LYS A 18 -9.86 -4.19 -18.70
C LYS A 18 -8.60 -3.41 -18.29
N GLY A 19 -8.58 -2.88 -17.06
CA GLY A 19 -7.47 -2.13 -16.51
C GLY A 19 -6.57 -3.03 -15.69
N ASP A 20 -5.27 -2.83 -15.80
CA ASP A 20 -4.30 -3.36 -14.88
C ASP A 20 -4.25 -2.44 -13.64
N THR A 21 -4.20 -3.00 -12.45
CA THR A 21 -3.94 -2.20 -11.25
C THR A 21 -2.43 -2.02 -11.14
N LEU A 22 -1.98 -0.80 -11.34
CA LEU A 22 -0.58 -0.43 -11.15
C LEU A 22 -0.42 0.26 -9.80
N SER A 23 0.58 -0.14 -9.03
CA SER A 23 0.95 0.50 -7.78
C SER A 23 2.41 0.92 -7.82
N LEU A 24 2.68 2.17 -7.44
CA LEU A 24 4.02 2.71 -7.33
C LEU A 24 4.48 2.63 -5.86
N SER A 25 5.65 2.06 -5.63
CA SER A 25 6.34 2.07 -4.35
C SER A 25 7.67 2.80 -4.44
N LEU A 26 8.11 3.36 -3.31
CA LEU A 26 9.46 3.92 -3.14
C LEU A 26 10.20 3.04 -2.13
N GLN A 27 11.16 2.30 -2.62
CA GLN A 27 11.96 1.35 -1.84
C GLN A 27 13.24 2.03 -1.36
N THR A 28 13.71 1.71 -0.16
CA THR A 28 14.96 2.24 0.37
C THR A 28 16.04 1.16 0.44
N ASN A 29 17.30 1.57 0.40
CA ASN A 29 18.43 0.66 0.58
C ASN A 29 18.67 0.23 2.04
N GLY A 30 17.72 0.51 2.96
CA GLY A 30 17.82 0.19 4.38
C GLY A 30 18.48 1.28 5.22
N VAL A 31 19.07 2.29 4.60
CA VAL A 31 19.53 3.48 5.34
C VAL A 31 18.31 4.28 5.80
N PRO A 32 18.22 4.61 7.10
CA PRO A 32 17.09 5.36 7.64
C PRO A 32 16.91 6.71 6.95
N LEU A 33 15.67 7.07 6.60
CA LEU A 33 15.32 8.41 6.11
C LEU A 33 15.06 9.35 7.31
N PHE A 34 16.05 9.45 8.17
CA PHE A 34 16.08 10.28 9.36
C PHE A 34 17.41 10.98 9.46
N GLN A 35 17.40 12.27 9.79
CA GLN A 35 18.58 13.02 10.24
C GLN A 35 18.25 13.87 11.45
N GLY A 36 19.09 13.75 12.48
CA GLY A 36 19.05 14.61 13.65
C GLY A 36 20.15 15.65 13.65
N LEU A 37 19.84 16.87 14.07
CA LEU A 37 20.81 17.95 14.32
C LEU A 37 21.03 18.07 15.82
N ASN A 38 22.28 17.91 16.29
CA ASN A 38 22.65 18.23 17.65
C ASN A 38 22.73 19.75 17.80
N PRO A 39 21.91 20.38 18.66
CA PRO A 39 21.86 21.83 18.77
C PRO A 39 23.16 22.46 19.40
N ASP A 40 23.86 21.71 20.24
CA ASP A 40 25.02 22.20 20.93
C ASP A 40 26.28 22.21 20.07
N MET A 41 26.45 21.13 19.27
CA MET A 41 27.65 20.95 18.43
C MET A 41 27.37 21.22 16.94
N PHE A 42 26.10 21.39 16.54
CA PHE A 42 25.64 21.52 15.15
C PHE A 42 26.10 20.38 14.27
N THR A 43 26.24 19.20 14.86
CA THR A 43 26.59 17.99 14.14
C THR A 43 25.30 17.27 13.70
N VAL A 44 25.37 16.69 12.53
CA VAL A 44 24.26 15.91 11.95
C VAL A 44 24.51 14.43 12.16
N SER A 45 23.47 13.66 12.48
CA SER A 45 23.56 12.21 12.64
C SER A 45 22.25 11.53 12.15
N PRO A 46 22.34 10.45 11.37
CA PRO A 46 23.52 9.96 10.67
C PRO A 46 24.02 10.97 9.63
N LYS A 47 25.31 10.94 9.30
CA LYS A 47 25.89 11.80 8.26
C LYS A 47 25.72 11.16 6.89
N TRP A 48 24.86 11.72 6.06
CA TRP A 48 24.69 11.27 4.68
C TRP A 48 25.73 11.83 3.70
N SER A 49 26.49 12.81 4.12
CA SER A 49 27.64 13.34 3.36
C SER A 49 28.84 12.40 3.32
N GLU A 50 28.86 11.35 4.15
CA GLU A 50 29.95 10.37 4.18
C GLU A 50 29.68 9.19 3.21
N SER A 51 30.73 8.66 2.59
CA SER A 51 30.62 7.52 1.68
C SER A 51 30.12 6.27 2.41
N GLY A 52 29.16 5.58 1.82
CA GLY A 52 28.56 4.34 2.38
C GLY A 52 27.33 4.57 3.27
N THR A 53 26.99 5.83 3.58
CA THR A 53 25.83 6.17 4.43
C THR A 53 24.68 6.79 3.62
N HIS A 54 24.83 6.89 2.31
CA HIS A 54 23.86 7.54 1.45
C HIS A 54 22.53 6.76 1.40
N PRO A 55 21.40 7.37 1.76
CA PRO A 55 20.10 6.82 1.44
C PRO A 55 19.91 6.74 -0.08
N ILE A 56 19.40 5.63 -0.54
CA ILE A 56 19.01 5.43 -1.94
C ILE A 56 17.54 5.05 -1.96
N ILE A 57 16.75 5.81 -2.68
CA ILE A 57 15.31 5.59 -2.84
C ILE A 57 15.06 5.18 -4.28
N THR A 58 14.52 3.98 -4.48
CA THR A 58 14.28 3.40 -5.79
C THR A 58 12.79 3.30 -6.05
N PRO A 59 12.27 3.94 -7.11
CA PRO A 59 10.89 3.76 -7.50
C PRO A 59 10.70 2.37 -8.11
N SER A 60 9.65 1.70 -7.73
CA SER A 60 9.26 0.39 -8.25
C SER A 60 7.78 0.37 -8.55
N VAL A 61 7.40 -0.14 -9.71
CA VAL A 61 6.01 -0.29 -10.11
C VAL A 61 5.62 -1.76 -10.04
N GLY A 62 4.60 -2.05 -9.27
CA GLY A 62 3.93 -3.35 -9.23
C GLY A 62 2.72 -3.35 -10.17
N SER A 63 2.41 -4.53 -10.74
CA SER A 63 1.26 -4.78 -11.58
C SER A 63 0.54 -6.03 -11.11
N ALA A 64 -0.78 -5.97 -11.00
CA ALA A 64 -1.59 -7.13 -10.65
C ALA A 64 -1.64 -8.17 -11.79
N ARG A 65 -1.39 -7.76 -13.03
CA ARG A 65 -1.60 -8.61 -14.23
C ARG A 65 -0.37 -8.81 -15.10
N LYS A 66 0.55 -7.86 -15.14
CA LYS A 66 1.67 -7.85 -16.09
C LYS A 66 3.00 -7.82 -15.37
N ASN A 67 3.89 -8.75 -15.72
CA ASN A 67 5.25 -8.80 -15.16
C ASN A 67 6.22 -7.79 -15.80
N ASN A 68 5.85 -7.14 -16.91
CA ASN A 68 6.73 -6.29 -17.70
C ASN A 68 6.22 -4.84 -17.76
N VAL A 69 6.10 -4.21 -16.59
CA VAL A 69 5.88 -2.77 -16.51
C VAL A 69 7.21 -2.11 -16.19
N THR A 70 7.59 -1.10 -16.97
CA THR A 70 8.82 -0.35 -16.76
C THR A 70 8.50 1.09 -16.41
N LEU A 71 9.35 1.71 -15.59
CA LEU A 71 9.26 3.14 -15.30
C LEU A 71 10.21 3.91 -16.24
N THR A 72 9.74 5.05 -16.75
CA THR A 72 10.47 5.96 -17.61
C THR A 72 10.19 7.42 -17.22
N ASN A 73 10.87 8.37 -17.82
CA ASN A 73 10.66 9.81 -17.59
C ASN A 73 10.78 10.19 -16.11
N HIS A 74 11.85 9.68 -15.47
CA HIS A 74 12.10 9.86 -14.05
C HIS A 74 12.32 11.32 -13.69
N ALA A 75 11.57 11.84 -12.73
CA ALA A 75 11.78 13.16 -12.15
C ALA A 75 11.58 13.12 -10.63
N TRP A 76 12.32 13.96 -9.93
CA TRP A 76 12.24 14.10 -8.49
C TRP A 76 12.10 15.56 -8.09
N ALA A 77 11.31 15.78 -7.04
CA ALA A 77 11.19 17.07 -6.37
C ALA A 77 11.50 16.92 -4.88
N TYR A 78 12.16 17.93 -4.32
CA TYR A 78 12.44 18.06 -2.89
C TYR A 78 11.67 19.26 -2.35
N ASN A 79 10.83 19.05 -1.36
CA ASN A 79 9.90 20.06 -0.81
C ASN A 79 9.15 20.84 -1.89
N GLY A 80 8.61 20.10 -2.89
CA GLY A 80 7.87 20.66 -4.01
C GLY A 80 8.73 21.31 -5.11
N LYS A 81 10.06 21.43 -4.93
CA LYS A 81 10.96 22.01 -5.91
C LYS A 81 11.61 20.93 -6.76
N ASN A 82 11.44 20.99 -8.08
CA ASN A 82 12.08 20.04 -9.00
C ASN A 82 13.60 20.10 -8.88
N LEU A 83 14.25 18.92 -8.84
CA LEU A 83 15.71 18.78 -8.68
C LEU A 83 16.49 19.00 -9.98
N GLY A 84 15.81 19.21 -11.12
CA GLY A 84 16.44 19.68 -12.36
C GLY A 84 17.39 18.69 -13.00
N PHE A 85 17.07 17.39 -12.99
CA PHE A 85 17.81 16.38 -13.76
C PHE A 85 17.48 16.46 -15.24
N SER A 86 18.43 16.06 -16.10
CA SER A 86 18.22 15.97 -17.54
C SER A 86 17.22 14.84 -17.89
N SER A 87 16.53 14.98 -19.01
CA SER A 87 15.61 13.95 -19.50
C SER A 87 16.28 12.80 -20.24
N SER A 88 17.59 12.90 -20.54
CA SER A 88 18.32 12.00 -21.44
C SER A 88 19.71 11.60 -20.92
N GLY A 89 19.90 11.56 -19.61
CA GLY A 89 21.16 11.15 -18.98
C GLY A 89 21.39 9.65 -19.02
N THR A 90 22.64 9.25 -18.74
CA THR A 90 23.03 7.85 -18.50
C THR A 90 23.79 7.76 -17.18
N GLY A 91 23.53 6.68 -16.39
CA GLY A 91 24.17 6.48 -15.10
C GLY A 91 23.71 7.50 -14.05
N TRP A 92 24.60 7.86 -13.13
CA TRP A 92 24.33 8.80 -12.05
C TRP A 92 24.59 10.25 -12.45
N GLU A 93 23.60 11.11 -12.33
CA GLU A 93 23.65 12.55 -12.56
C GLU A 93 23.45 13.30 -11.23
N THR A 94 24.29 14.30 -10.95
CA THR A 94 24.08 15.20 -9.81
C THR A 94 23.07 16.28 -10.19
N SER A 95 22.13 16.56 -9.29
CA SER A 95 21.13 17.62 -9.49
C SER A 95 21.79 18.97 -9.75
N THR A 96 21.25 19.69 -10.73
CA THR A 96 21.71 21.05 -11.06
C THR A 96 21.10 22.11 -10.14
N VAL A 97 20.07 21.76 -9.36
CA VAL A 97 19.35 22.64 -8.46
C VAL A 97 19.81 22.46 -7.02
N ASP A 98 20.13 21.22 -6.63
CA ASP A 98 20.60 20.88 -5.29
C ASP A 98 21.60 19.71 -5.36
N ASN A 99 22.88 20.03 -5.21
CA ASN A 99 23.97 19.08 -5.39
C ASN A 99 24.03 17.97 -4.31
N ARG A 100 23.14 18.00 -3.32
CA ARG A 100 22.96 16.92 -2.33
C ARG A 100 22.25 15.69 -2.88
N PHE A 101 21.75 15.76 -4.11
CA PHE A 101 20.98 14.68 -4.74
C PHE A 101 21.60 14.20 -6.04
N LYS A 102 21.52 12.88 -6.27
CA LYS A 102 21.90 12.23 -7.54
C LYS A 102 20.79 11.32 -8.03
N LEU A 103 20.50 11.38 -9.33
CA LEU A 103 19.59 10.48 -10.03
C LEU A 103 20.37 9.41 -10.79
N ASN A 104 19.93 8.16 -10.68
CA ASN A 104 20.33 7.11 -11.60
C ASN A 104 19.30 6.99 -12.73
N HIS A 105 19.70 7.35 -13.94
CA HIS A 105 18.82 7.33 -15.12
C HIS A 105 18.37 5.92 -15.53
N ALA A 106 19.12 4.88 -15.16
CA ALA A 106 18.78 3.51 -15.55
C ALA A 106 17.51 2.97 -14.88
N ASN A 107 17.22 3.41 -13.66
CA ASN A 107 16.11 2.88 -12.86
C ASN A 107 15.36 3.96 -12.07
N GLY A 108 15.71 5.24 -12.22
CA GLY A 108 15.07 6.33 -11.52
C GLY A 108 15.43 6.48 -10.04
N SER A 109 16.40 5.71 -9.53
CA SER A 109 16.82 5.82 -8.12
C SER A 109 17.39 7.19 -7.79
N LEU A 110 17.01 7.74 -6.65
CA LEU A 110 17.57 8.96 -6.09
C LEU A 110 18.51 8.61 -4.94
N SER A 111 19.74 9.10 -4.97
CA SER A 111 20.69 9.03 -3.86
C SER A 111 20.81 10.39 -3.18
N ILE A 112 20.72 10.42 -1.86
CA ILE A 112 20.98 11.60 -1.04
C ILE A 112 22.44 11.53 -0.59
N ILE A 113 23.27 12.42 -1.14
CA ILE A 113 24.72 12.42 -0.93
C ILE A 113 25.20 13.57 -0.04
N GLY A 114 24.29 14.32 0.53
CA GLY A 114 24.58 15.44 1.42
C GLY A 114 23.61 15.50 2.59
N ASP A 115 24.04 16.12 3.67
CA ASP A 115 23.21 16.27 4.84
C ASP A 115 22.08 17.28 4.61
N LEU A 116 20.85 16.92 5.01
CA LEU A 116 19.65 17.76 4.88
C LEU A 116 19.40 18.56 6.16
N ALA A 117 19.59 17.93 7.33
CA ALA A 117 19.47 18.61 8.62
C ALA A 117 20.49 19.74 8.75
N SER A 118 20.04 20.91 9.19
CA SER A 118 20.89 22.11 9.39
C SER A 118 20.21 23.08 10.32
N LYS A 119 20.90 24.17 10.68
CA LYS A 119 20.32 25.28 11.49
C LYS A 119 19.07 25.90 10.88
N VAL A 120 18.93 25.82 9.56
CA VAL A 120 17.80 26.41 8.81
C VAL A 120 16.82 25.35 8.28
N ASN A 121 17.14 24.06 8.44
CA ASN A 121 16.27 22.95 8.10
C ASN A 121 16.21 21.99 9.30
N GLN A 122 15.13 22.08 10.06
CA GLN A 122 14.90 21.36 11.31
C GLN A 122 13.53 20.66 11.29
N ASP A 123 12.78 20.79 10.20
CA ASP A 123 11.48 20.19 9.99
C ASP A 123 11.59 19.00 9.03
N SER A 124 10.57 18.14 9.03
CA SER A 124 10.51 17.03 8.10
C SER A 124 10.43 17.52 6.65
N ASP A 125 11.19 16.85 5.80
CA ASP A 125 11.25 17.10 4.37
C ASP A 125 10.42 16.06 3.60
N THR A 126 10.02 16.40 2.37
CA THR A 126 9.29 15.50 1.49
C THR A 126 10.01 15.37 0.16
N LEU A 127 10.24 14.12 -0.26
CA LEU A 127 10.66 13.79 -1.62
C LEU A 127 9.47 13.28 -2.42
N THR A 128 9.30 13.79 -3.62
CA THR A 128 8.25 13.36 -4.54
C THR A 128 8.87 12.84 -5.82
N TYR A 129 8.60 11.58 -6.12
CA TYR A 129 8.90 10.96 -7.41
C TYR A 129 7.75 11.16 -8.38
N SER A 130 8.05 11.43 -9.64
CA SER A 130 7.11 11.33 -10.76
C SER A 130 7.78 10.65 -11.95
N GLY A 131 7.00 9.88 -12.70
CA GLY A 131 7.47 9.15 -13.87
C GLY A 131 6.31 8.47 -14.58
N ASP A 132 6.59 7.79 -15.66
CA ASP A 132 5.61 7.10 -16.49
C ASP A 132 5.77 5.59 -16.39
N ALA A 133 4.72 4.88 -15.99
CA ALA A 133 4.66 3.42 -16.06
C ALA A 133 4.25 3.02 -17.49
N VAL A 134 5.15 2.31 -18.17
CA VAL A 134 4.95 1.84 -19.55
C VAL A 134 4.59 0.36 -19.55
N SER A 135 3.44 0.02 -20.12
CA SER A 135 2.95 -1.34 -20.27
C SER A 135 2.48 -1.58 -21.69
N GLY A 136 3.34 -2.16 -22.51
CA GLY A 136 3.12 -2.28 -23.96
C GLY A 136 3.02 -0.89 -24.61
N ALA A 137 1.93 -0.59 -25.29
CA ALA A 137 1.67 0.72 -25.89
C ALA A 137 1.00 1.74 -24.95
N SER A 138 0.68 1.37 -23.71
CA SER A 138 0.00 2.23 -22.76
C SER A 138 0.99 2.90 -21.82
N ILE A 139 0.76 4.19 -21.55
CA ILE A 139 1.58 5.02 -20.65
C ILE A 139 0.67 5.56 -19.55
N TYR A 140 1.10 5.40 -18.31
CA TYR A 140 0.36 5.83 -17.12
C TYR A 140 1.25 6.73 -16.28
N PRO A 141 0.95 8.02 -16.13
CA PRO A 141 1.71 8.89 -15.23
C PRO A 141 1.52 8.43 -13.78
N MET A 142 2.62 8.31 -13.07
CA MET A 142 2.69 7.86 -11.69
C MET A 142 3.39 8.89 -10.83
N GLN A 143 2.91 9.07 -9.60
CA GLN A 143 3.54 9.96 -8.63
C GLN A 143 3.42 9.37 -7.23
N LYS A 144 4.47 9.48 -6.43
CA LYS A 144 4.46 9.10 -5.01
C LYS A 144 5.45 9.93 -4.22
N SER A 145 5.09 10.24 -2.97
CA SER A 145 5.95 10.96 -2.03
C SER A 145 6.43 10.05 -0.92
N ILE A 146 7.59 10.38 -0.35
CA ILE A 146 8.15 9.79 0.85
C ILE A 146 8.71 10.91 1.72
N ASP A 147 8.48 10.82 3.03
CA ASP A 147 8.93 11.82 3.97
C ASP A 147 10.31 11.44 4.53
N ILE A 148 11.11 12.47 4.77
CA ILE A 148 12.39 12.39 5.46
C ILE A 148 12.20 13.10 6.80
N LEU A 149 12.38 12.37 7.89
CA LEU A 149 12.29 12.95 9.22
C LEU A 149 13.59 13.72 9.52
N VAL A 150 13.49 15.02 9.62
CA VAL A 150 14.55 15.91 10.12
C VAL A 150 14.13 16.45 11.47
N SER A 151 15.01 16.40 12.48
CA SER A 151 14.66 16.82 13.83
C SER A 151 15.84 17.39 14.58
N MET A 152 15.59 18.36 15.46
CA MET A 152 16.57 18.77 16.49
C MET A 152 16.63 17.70 17.58
N LEU A 153 17.83 17.22 17.87
CA LEU A 153 18.09 16.24 18.91
C LEU A 153 18.31 16.95 20.23
N GLY A 154 17.34 16.90 21.15
CA GLY A 154 17.42 17.51 22.47
C GLY A 154 16.81 16.64 23.57
N GLY A 155 17.45 16.55 24.74
CA GLY A 155 16.93 15.75 25.88
C GLY A 155 17.15 14.25 25.75
N SER A 156 16.35 13.45 26.49
CA SER A 156 16.43 11.96 26.56
C SER A 156 15.37 11.30 25.65
N SER A 157 15.20 11.78 24.44
CA SER A 157 14.19 11.27 23.52
C SER A 157 14.74 10.18 22.60
N TYR A 158 13.86 9.31 22.15
CA TYR A 158 14.17 8.32 21.13
C TYR A 158 13.42 8.68 19.85
N PHE A 159 14.03 8.39 18.70
CA PHE A 159 13.45 8.54 17.38
C PHE A 159 13.63 7.22 16.63
N GLY A 160 12.57 6.68 16.10
CA GLY A 160 12.62 5.40 15.43
C GLY A 160 11.79 5.41 14.16
N GLY A 161 11.98 4.40 13.36
CA GLY A 161 11.21 4.20 12.14
C GLY A 161 11.36 2.78 11.64
N VAL A 162 10.71 2.53 10.53
CA VAL A 162 10.81 1.27 9.79
C VAL A 162 10.88 1.58 8.31
N SER A 163 11.83 0.98 7.63
CA SER A 163 11.86 0.90 6.17
C SER A 163 11.48 -0.51 5.73
N ALA A 164 11.06 -0.66 4.48
CA ALA A 164 10.82 -1.96 3.88
C ALA A 164 11.51 -2.01 2.50
N ASP A 165 11.95 -3.20 2.10
CA ASP A 165 12.46 -3.42 0.74
C ASP A 165 11.34 -3.25 -0.31
N THR A 166 10.10 -3.56 0.08
CA THR A 166 8.90 -3.21 -0.68
C THR A 166 7.73 -2.94 0.26
N THR A 167 6.85 -2.02 -0.12
CA THR A 167 5.54 -1.82 0.54
C THR A 167 4.39 -2.32 -0.33
N VAL A 168 4.70 -2.96 -1.47
CA VAL A 168 3.71 -3.51 -2.40
C VAL A 168 4.16 -4.89 -2.83
N LEU A 169 3.40 -5.91 -2.47
CA LEU A 169 3.56 -7.27 -2.94
C LEU A 169 2.83 -7.41 -4.26
N SER A 170 3.60 -7.52 -5.35
CA SER A 170 3.08 -7.73 -6.69
C SER A 170 3.28 -9.19 -7.11
N LYS A 171 2.78 -9.55 -8.30
CA LYS A 171 2.99 -10.89 -8.84
C LYS A 171 4.50 -11.24 -8.89
N GLY A 172 4.85 -12.37 -8.27
CA GLY A 172 6.22 -12.84 -8.15
C GLY A 172 6.97 -12.36 -6.91
N GLN A 173 6.40 -11.43 -6.13
CA GLN A 173 6.90 -11.05 -4.82
C GLN A 173 6.02 -11.69 -3.74
N THR A 174 6.62 -12.56 -2.95
CA THR A 174 5.91 -13.30 -1.89
C THR A 174 6.20 -12.80 -0.50
N GLU A 175 7.16 -11.89 -0.37
CA GLU A 175 7.65 -11.41 0.92
C GLU A 175 8.04 -9.93 0.86
N ALA A 176 7.95 -9.27 1.99
CA ALA A 176 8.52 -7.95 2.27
C ALA A 176 9.35 -8.03 3.54
N THR A 177 10.50 -7.35 3.58
CA THR A 177 11.38 -7.31 4.76
C THR A 177 11.30 -5.93 5.40
N LEU A 178 10.81 -5.88 6.63
CA LEU A 178 10.81 -4.66 7.46
C LEU A 178 12.18 -4.50 8.12
N ARG A 179 12.78 -3.31 8.02
CA ARG A 179 14.03 -2.95 8.68
C ARG A 179 13.78 -1.79 9.64
N PRO A 180 13.56 -2.09 10.92
CA PRO A 180 13.40 -1.09 11.95
C PRO A 180 14.75 -0.47 12.33
N TRP A 181 14.71 0.76 12.79
CA TRP A 181 15.87 1.50 13.27
C TRP A 181 15.48 2.42 14.43
N LEU A 182 16.40 2.66 15.35
CA LEU A 182 16.19 3.51 16.53
C LEU A 182 17.42 4.34 16.82
N PHE A 183 17.24 5.65 17.04
CA PHE A 183 18.27 6.59 17.47
C PHE A 183 17.89 7.21 18.82
N ASN A 184 18.88 7.54 19.61
CA ASN A 184 18.68 8.38 20.78
C ASN A 184 18.96 9.85 20.47
N SER A 185 18.50 10.74 21.34
CA SER A 185 18.66 12.19 21.17
C SER A 185 20.11 12.69 21.20
N ALA A 186 21.05 11.87 21.65
CA ALA A 186 22.49 12.17 21.57
C ALA A 186 23.07 11.93 20.16
N GLY A 187 22.22 11.51 19.20
CA GLY A 187 22.60 11.26 17.79
C GLY A 187 23.25 9.91 17.56
N GLY A 188 23.18 9.00 18.54
CA GLY A 188 23.70 7.65 18.40
C GLY A 188 22.61 6.66 17.99
N GLU A 189 22.95 5.72 17.09
CA GLU A 189 22.14 4.56 16.82
C GLU A 189 22.04 3.69 18.08
N VAL A 190 20.83 3.24 18.41
CA VAL A 190 20.61 2.35 19.55
C VAL A 190 20.80 0.92 19.05
N SER A 191 21.91 0.30 19.45
CA SER A 191 22.28 -1.05 18.99
C SER A 191 21.56 -2.19 19.74
N THR A 192 20.92 -1.88 20.88
CA THR A 192 20.24 -2.88 21.69
C THR A 192 18.82 -2.44 22.02
N TYR A 193 17.86 -3.04 21.36
CA TYR A 193 16.43 -2.83 21.59
C TYR A 193 15.63 -4.07 21.21
N SER A 194 14.40 -4.16 21.66
CA SER A 194 13.43 -5.13 21.14
C SER A 194 12.24 -4.43 20.50
N ILE A 195 11.53 -5.15 19.66
CA ILE A 195 10.35 -4.69 18.96
C ILE A 195 9.20 -5.61 19.26
N ASN A 196 8.11 -5.04 19.76
CA ASN A 196 6.81 -5.69 19.71
C ASN A 196 6.13 -5.30 18.41
N LEU A 197 5.92 -6.25 17.53
CA LEU A 197 5.24 -6.06 16.25
C LEU A 197 3.77 -6.43 16.42
N TYR A 198 2.89 -5.51 16.06
CA TYR A 198 1.45 -5.68 16.11
C TYR A 198 0.84 -5.65 14.72
N ARG A 199 -0.21 -6.43 14.51
CA ARG A 199 -1.05 -6.39 13.32
C ARG A 199 -2.22 -5.41 13.52
N GLY A 200 -2.53 -4.60 12.52
CA GLY A 200 -3.64 -3.64 12.58
C GLY A 200 -3.37 -2.46 13.50
N SER A 201 -4.34 -2.08 14.32
CA SER A 201 -4.31 -0.87 15.16
C SER A 201 -3.32 -0.90 16.34
N GLY A 202 -2.54 -1.98 16.46
CA GLY A 202 -1.48 -2.07 17.48
C GLY A 202 -1.92 -2.72 18.80
N THR A 203 -2.92 -3.58 18.77
CA THR A 203 -3.36 -4.40 19.91
C THR A 203 -3.17 -5.89 19.68
N ASP A 204 -3.06 -6.34 18.43
CA ASP A 204 -2.87 -7.75 18.07
C ASP A 204 -1.38 -8.05 17.88
N LEU A 205 -0.72 -8.56 18.93
CA LEU A 205 0.71 -8.87 18.91
C LEU A 205 0.98 -10.01 17.92
N ALA A 206 1.79 -9.70 16.90
CA ALA A 206 2.24 -10.64 15.89
C ALA A 206 3.57 -11.33 16.28
N GLY A 207 4.44 -10.63 17.00
CA GLY A 207 5.71 -11.19 17.47
C GLY A 207 6.55 -10.19 18.24
N THR A 208 7.59 -10.71 18.92
CA THR A 208 8.61 -9.88 19.59
C THR A 208 9.99 -10.25 19.03
N TYR A 209 10.78 -9.25 18.66
CA TYR A 209 12.07 -9.40 18.01
C TYR A 209 13.13 -8.61 18.77
N THR A 210 14.29 -9.20 18.98
CA THR A 210 15.44 -8.54 19.63
C THR A 210 16.49 -8.26 18.57
N ASN A 211 16.91 -7.01 18.45
CA ASN A 211 17.92 -6.55 17.49
C ASN A 211 17.74 -7.16 16.08
N PRO A 212 16.62 -6.91 15.38
CA PRO A 212 16.32 -7.56 14.10
C PRO A 212 17.18 -6.99 12.94
N GLU A 213 18.51 -7.17 13.04
CA GLU A 213 19.47 -6.69 12.02
C GLU A 213 19.19 -7.24 10.60
N SER A 214 18.73 -8.50 10.52
CA SER A 214 18.32 -9.11 9.25
C SER A 214 16.94 -8.62 8.76
N GLY A 215 16.23 -7.86 9.59
CA GLY A 215 14.86 -7.44 9.36
C GLY A 215 13.81 -8.46 9.80
N ILE A 216 12.55 -8.11 9.61
CA ILE A 216 11.39 -8.95 9.93
C ILE A 216 10.65 -9.24 8.64
N THR A 217 10.53 -10.50 8.28
CA THR A 217 9.87 -10.94 7.04
C THR A 217 8.36 -10.96 7.23
N ILE A 218 7.66 -10.32 6.31
CA ILE A 218 6.20 -10.35 6.18
C ILE A 218 5.88 -11.14 4.90
N HIS A 219 5.00 -12.12 5.00
CA HIS A 219 4.61 -12.97 3.88
C HIS A 219 3.38 -12.44 3.16
N ARG A 220 3.24 -12.75 1.89
CA ARG A 220 2.01 -12.50 1.15
C ARG A 220 0.91 -13.45 1.59
N ASP A 221 1.22 -14.73 1.69
CA ASP A 221 0.25 -15.78 1.98
C ASP A 221 0.38 -16.22 3.45
N LYS A 222 -0.74 -16.49 4.09
CA LYS A 222 -0.77 -17.05 5.46
C LYS A 222 -0.18 -18.45 5.48
N THR A 223 0.82 -18.68 6.33
CA THR A 223 1.55 -19.96 6.42
C THR A 223 0.98 -20.95 7.44
N GLY A 224 0.04 -20.51 8.28
CA GLY A 224 -0.60 -21.34 9.30
C GLY A 224 -1.63 -20.57 10.11
N ASP A 225 -2.43 -21.25 10.92
CA ASP A 225 -3.54 -20.61 11.66
C ASP A 225 -3.09 -19.55 12.66
N LEU A 226 -1.88 -19.69 13.21
CA LEU A 226 -1.30 -18.74 14.18
C LEU A 226 -0.43 -17.68 13.52
N ASP A 227 -0.22 -17.77 12.20
CA ASP A 227 0.58 -16.79 11.47
C ASP A 227 -0.14 -15.44 11.42
N LYS A 228 0.56 -14.39 11.87
CA LYS A 228 0.11 -12.99 11.85
C LYS A 228 1.00 -12.10 10.99
N LEU A 229 2.05 -12.67 10.40
CA LEU A 229 3.05 -11.96 9.58
C LEU A 229 2.71 -12.07 8.09
N TYR A 230 1.45 -11.90 7.73
CA TYR A 230 0.99 -11.97 6.35
C TYR A 230 0.13 -10.76 5.96
N VAL A 231 0.01 -10.54 4.67
CA VAL A 231 -0.81 -9.47 4.09
C VAL A 231 -1.96 -10.09 3.32
N ASP A 232 -3.18 -9.72 3.65
CA ASP A 232 -4.38 -10.15 2.91
C ASP A 232 -4.55 -9.32 1.62
N SER A 233 -4.85 -8.06 1.72
CA SER A 233 -4.92 -7.10 0.61
C SER A 233 -4.22 -5.81 0.99
N HIS A 234 -4.48 -5.33 2.20
CA HIS A 234 -3.84 -4.18 2.82
C HIS A 234 -3.65 -4.46 4.29
N GLN A 235 -2.42 -4.35 4.79
CA GLN A 235 -2.13 -4.62 6.19
C GLN A 235 -1.25 -3.53 6.79
N LEU A 236 -1.75 -2.91 7.86
CA LEU A 236 -0.94 -2.06 8.74
C LEU A 236 -0.20 -2.94 9.75
N PHE A 237 1.09 -2.71 9.89
CA PHE A 237 1.93 -3.22 10.98
C PHE A 237 2.38 -2.05 11.85
N VAL A 238 2.26 -2.21 13.17
CA VAL A 238 2.70 -1.23 14.15
C VAL A 238 3.87 -1.81 14.94
N LEU A 239 4.98 -1.08 14.98
CA LEU A 239 6.20 -1.45 15.69
C LEU A 239 6.32 -0.59 16.96
N GLU A 240 6.45 -1.25 18.10
CA GLU A 240 6.74 -0.63 19.38
C GLU A 240 8.16 -0.97 19.81
N PHE A 241 9.02 0.04 19.88
CA PHE A 241 10.40 -0.11 20.28
C PHE A 241 10.52 -0.11 21.79
N VAL A 242 11.23 -1.08 22.34
CA VAL A 242 11.43 -1.28 23.77
C VAL A 242 12.94 -1.24 24.09
N VAL A 243 13.33 -0.36 24.97
CA VAL A 243 14.71 -0.22 25.50
C VAL A 243 14.65 -0.39 27.02
N ASP A 244 15.49 -1.23 27.59
CA ASP A 244 15.54 -1.52 29.02
C ASP A 244 14.16 -1.88 29.63
N GLY A 245 13.33 -2.58 28.84
CA GLY A 245 12.01 -3.01 29.25
C GLY A 245 10.91 -1.94 29.20
N ALA A 246 11.23 -0.73 28.76
CA ALA A 246 10.26 0.34 28.57
C ALA A 246 9.99 0.63 27.09
N ALA A 247 8.71 0.81 26.72
CA ALA A 247 8.33 1.27 25.39
C ALA A 247 8.78 2.74 25.23
N VAL A 248 9.62 3.01 24.23
CA VAL A 248 10.25 4.32 24.02
C VAL A 248 9.80 5.01 22.74
N TYR A 249 9.37 4.25 21.73
CA TYR A 249 8.91 4.79 20.45
C TYR A 249 7.92 3.85 19.76
N ARG A 250 7.04 4.40 18.93
CA ARG A 250 6.06 3.64 18.19
C ARG A 250 5.89 4.21 16.79
N THR A 251 5.84 3.35 15.79
CA THR A 251 5.66 3.72 14.37
C THR A 251 4.85 2.66 13.65
N GLY A 252 4.39 2.96 12.44
CA GLY A 252 3.64 2.02 11.62
C GLY A 252 4.09 2.02 10.16
N ILE A 253 3.84 0.91 9.48
CA ILE A 253 4.04 0.74 8.04
C ILE A 253 2.91 -0.08 7.47
N SER A 254 2.41 0.34 6.30
CA SER A 254 1.39 -0.41 5.55
C SER A 254 2.03 -1.14 4.39
N ILE A 255 1.58 -2.38 4.17
CA ILE A 255 1.96 -3.20 3.03
C ILE A 255 0.70 -3.58 2.28
N ASP A 256 0.72 -3.41 0.96
CA ASP A 256 -0.37 -3.75 0.03
C ASP A 256 -0.04 -5.04 -0.72
N ASP A 257 -0.97 -5.99 -0.79
CA ASP A 257 -0.93 -7.09 -1.74
C ASP A 257 -1.80 -6.75 -2.95
N ILE A 258 -1.15 -6.60 -4.11
CA ILE A 258 -1.82 -6.37 -5.41
C ILE A 258 -1.71 -7.59 -6.32
N SER A 259 -1.27 -8.73 -5.79
CA SER A 259 -1.04 -9.96 -6.56
C SER A 259 -2.29 -10.80 -6.79
N ASP A 260 -3.44 -10.39 -6.31
CA ASP A 260 -4.69 -11.11 -6.49
C ASP A 260 -4.96 -11.36 -7.97
N ILE A 261 -4.87 -12.64 -8.33
CA ILE A 261 -5.12 -13.10 -9.70
C ILE A 261 -6.61 -13.14 -10.04
N TYR A 262 -7.48 -12.96 -9.05
CA TYR A 262 -8.92 -12.97 -9.23
C TYR A 262 -9.53 -11.60 -9.00
N GLN A 263 -10.50 -11.26 -9.81
CA GLN A 263 -11.35 -10.10 -9.61
C GLN A 263 -12.81 -10.53 -9.50
N ILE A 264 -13.57 -9.77 -8.71
CA ILE A 264 -15.01 -9.90 -8.66
C ILE A 264 -15.65 -8.71 -9.39
N ALA A 265 -16.71 -8.98 -10.13
CA ALA A 265 -17.53 -7.97 -10.77
C ALA A 265 -19.01 -8.25 -10.52
N LEU A 266 -19.81 -7.20 -10.41
CA LEU A 266 -21.25 -7.31 -10.40
C LEU A 266 -21.79 -7.15 -11.82
N ASN A 267 -22.53 -8.15 -12.29
CA ASN A 267 -23.29 -8.08 -13.50
C ASN A 267 -24.77 -7.94 -13.15
N SER A 268 -25.50 -7.09 -13.87
CA SER A 268 -26.92 -6.89 -13.65
C SER A 268 -27.72 -7.10 -14.93
N VAL A 269 -28.91 -7.65 -14.76
CA VAL A 269 -29.86 -7.89 -15.85
C VAL A 269 -31.23 -7.33 -15.46
N GLY A 270 -31.86 -6.61 -16.39
CA GLY A 270 -33.14 -5.97 -16.16
C GLY A 270 -33.02 -4.53 -15.64
N GLN A 271 -34.14 -3.94 -15.35
CA GLN A 271 -34.31 -2.63 -14.73
C GLN A 271 -35.35 -2.79 -13.62
N VAL A 272 -35.29 -1.91 -12.63
CA VAL A 272 -36.29 -1.87 -11.58
C VAL A 272 -37.35 -0.85 -11.96
N ASP A 273 -38.60 -1.29 -12.03
CA ASP A 273 -39.78 -0.46 -12.11
C ASP A 273 -40.96 -1.16 -11.40
N GLU A 274 -42.18 -0.61 -11.47
CA GLU A 274 -43.34 -1.14 -10.79
C GLU A 274 -43.67 -2.60 -11.16
N ASP A 275 -43.27 -3.05 -12.34
CA ASP A 275 -43.61 -4.36 -12.92
C ASP A 275 -42.38 -5.27 -13.10
N SER A 276 -41.15 -4.75 -12.93
CA SER A 276 -39.93 -5.49 -13.21
C SER A 276 -38.88 -5.34 -12.12
N ASN A 277 -38.01 -6.35 -12.02
CA ASN A 277 -36.92 -6.42 -11.07
C ASN A 277 -35.57 -6.42 -11.78
N GLN A 278 -34.55 -5.90 -11.13
CA GLN A 278 -33.17 -6.01 -11.56
C GLN A 278 -32.46 -7.13 -10.79
N THR A 279 -31.81 -8.03 -11.49
CA THR A 279 -31.07 -9.13 -10.89
C THR A 279 -29.58 -8.88 -11.00
N PHE A 280 -28.89 -8.98 -9.86
CA PHE A 280 -27.43 -8.86 -9.76
C PHE A 280 -26.80 -10.23 -9.53
N ARG A 281 -25.65 -10.47 -10.19
CA ARG A 281 -24.83 -11.66 -9.99
C ARG A 281 -23.37 -11.26 -9.83
N CYS A 282 -22.69 -11.89 -8.89
CA CYS A 282 -21.24 -11.84 -8.84
C CYS A 282 -20.63 -12.73 -9.90
N ILE A 283 -19.62 -12.24 -10.57
CA ILE A 283 -18.79 -13.00 -11.51
C ILE A 283 -17.35 -12.91 -11.01
N VAL A 284 -16.70 -14.05 -10.88
CA VAL A 284 -15.27 -14.14 -10.57
C VAL A 284 -14.51 -14.46 -11.85
N THR A 285 -13.46 -13.73 -12.11
CA THR A 285 -12.62 -13.93 -13.29
C THR A 285 -11.16 -13.96 -12.87
N ASN A 286 -10.42 -14.95 -13.34
CA ASN A 286 -8.97 -14.96 -13.24
C ASN A 286 -8.42 -13.85 -14.13
N CYS A 287 -7.73 -12.89 -13.53
CA CYS A 287 -7.24 -11.70 -14.22
C CYS A 287 -6.15 -11.99 -15.26
N GLU A 288 -5.43 -13.10 -15.11
CA GLU A 288 -4.36 -13.49 -16.03
C GLU A 288 -4.90 -14.15 -17.28
N THR A 289 -5.83 -15.10 -17.10
CA THR A 289 -6.39 -15.88 -18.20
C THR A 289 -7.65 -15.27 -18.80
N GLY A 290 -8.33 -14.40 -18.06
CA GLY A 290 -9.66 -13.87 -18.42
C GLY A 290 -10.78 -14.90 -18.29
N LEU A 291 -10.50 -16.06 -17.72
CA LEU A 291 -11.45 -17.16 -17.60
C LEU A 291 -12.07 -17.20 -16.20
N VAL A 292 -13.25 -17.79 -16.11
CA VAL A 292 -13.88 -18.15 -14.84
C VAL A 292 -13.18 -19.38 -14.28
N PRO A 293 -12.86 -19.47 -12.97
CA PRO A 293 -12.31 -20.66 -12.34
C PRO A 293 -13.20 -21.90 -12.59
N LYS A 294 -12.59 -23.08 -12.65
CA LYS A 294 -13.31 -24.35 -12.94
C LYS A 294 -14.29 -24.73 -11.83
N SER A 295 -13.92 -24.45 -10.60
CA SER A 295 -14.76 -24.70 -9.44
C SER A 295 -14.76 -23.49 -8.54
N ILE A 296 -15.94 -23.07 -8.11
CA ILE A 296 -16.15 -21.98 -7.17
C ILE A 296 -17.16 -22.45 -6.13
N THR A 297 -16.76 -22.40 -4.87
CA THR A 297 -17.64 -22.67 -3.72
C THR A 297 -17.54 -21.54 -2.69
N GLY A 298 -18.53 -21.44 -1.82
CA GLY A 298 -18.55 -20.39 -0.79
C GLY A 298 -19.82 -19.56 -0.80
N ASN A 299 -19.75 -18.38 -0.22
CA ASN A 299 -20.90 -17.49 -0.04
C ASN A 299 -20.63 -16.09 -0.60
N VAL A 300 -21.69 -15.45 -1.04
CA VAL A 300 -21.72 -14.05 -1.45
C VAL A 300 -22.75 -13.30 -0.62
N THR A 301 -22.35 -12.22 -0.01
CA THR A 301 -23.25 -11.31 0.74
C THR A 301 -23.50 -10.06 -0.10
N PHE A 302 -24.73 -9.86 -0.52
CA PHE A 302 -25.16 -8.66 -1.20
C PHE A 302 -25.76 -7.67 -0.19
N VAL A 303 -25.49 -6.38 -0.39
CA VAL A 303 -26.01 -5.29 0.42
C VAL A 303 -26.55 -4.20 -0.48
N ILE A 304 -27.78 -3.76 -0.23
CA ILE A 304 -28.35 -2.55 -0.83
C ILE A 304 -28.10 -1.39 0.12
N TYR A 305 -27.46 -0.37 -0.40
CA TYR A 305 -27.25 0.90 0.29
C TYR A 305 -28.14 1.98 -0.32
N THR A 306 -28.67 2.83 0.55
CA THR A 306 -29.33 4.08 0.16
C THR A 306 -28.41 5.25 0.49
N ASP A 307 -28.39 6.25 -0.39
CA ASP A 307 -27.75 7.53 -0.12
C ASP A 307 -28.87 8.56 0.09
N SER A 308 -29.10 8.92 1.34
CA SER A 308 -29.99 10.01 1.69
C SER A 308 -29.19 11.13 2.34
N ASN A 309 -29.02 12.25 1.62
CA ASN A 309 -28.34 13.45 2.10
C ASN A 309 -26.87 13.23 2.55
N GLY A 310 -26.14 12.34 1.87
CA GLY A 310 -24.75 12.03 2.19
C GLY A 310 -24.56 10.99 3.30
N ASN A 311 -25.64 10.41 3.81
CA ASN A 311 -25.61 9.27 4.71
C ASN A 311 -25.86 7.98 3.92
N ILE A 312 -24.88 7.08 3.94
CA ILE A 312 -24.99 5.74 3.34
C ILE A 312 -25.55 4.80 4.39
N GLU A 313 -26.76 4.29 4.14
CA GLU A 313 -27.43 3.36 5.07
C GLU A 313 -27.65 2.00 4.40
N ASN A 314 -27.44 0.93 5.17
CA ASN A 314 -27.75 -0.43 4.73
C ASN A 314 -29.26 -0.64 4.78
N LYS A 315 -29.89 -0.78 3.63
CA LYS A 315 -31.33 -1.01 3.51
C LYS A 315 -31.71 -2.49 3.58
N ARG A 316 -30.95 -3.33 2.92
CA ARG A 316 -31.15 -4.78 2.90
C ARG A 316 -29.84 -5.51 2.63
N SER A 317 -29.66 -6.63 3.33
CA SER A 317 -28.53 -7.53 3.14
C SER A 317 -29.05 -8.97 2.97
N GLU A 318 -28.42 -9.73 2.08
CA GLU A 318 -28.70 -11.14 1.87
C GLU A 318 -27.40 -11.91 1.57
N THR A 319 -27.17 -12.99 2.29
CA THR A 319 -26.06 -13.92 2.01
C THR A 319 -26.59 -15.15 1.32
N MET A 320 -25.98 -15.53 0.20
CA MET A 320 -26.35 -16.72 -0.57
C MET A 320 -25.13 -17.54 -0.94
N THR A 321 -25.32 -18.82 -1.19
CA THR A 321 -24.25 -19.67 -1.72
C THR A 321 -23.86 -19.26 -3.12
N TRP A 322 -22.64 -19.61 -3.55
CA TRP A 322 -22.20 -19.33 -4.92
C TRP A 322 -23.14 -19.93 -5.98
N GLU A 323 -23.61 -21.17 -5.78
CA GLU A 323 -24.57 -21.81 -6.68
C GLU A 323 -25.84 -20.98 -6.85
N LYS A 324 -26.40 -20.48 -5.74
CA LYS A 324 -27.58 -19.62 -5.76
C LYS A 324 -27.32 -18.26 -6.40
N ASN A 325 -26.12 -17.69 -6.21
CA ASN A 325 -25.71 -16.48 -6.93
C ASN A 325 -25.73 -16.71 -8.46
N VAL A 326 -25.25 -17.86 -8.94
CA VAL A 326 -25.22 -18.18 -10.37
C VAL A 326 -26.62 -18.47 -10.92
N SER A 327 -27.43 -19.28 -10.23
CA SER A 327 -28.77 -19.66 -10.68
C SER A 327 -29.77 -18.50 -10.60
N ASP A 328 -29.96 -17.97 -9.42
CA ASP A 328 -31.04 -17.02 -9.11
C ASP A 328 -30.55 -15.57 -9.16
N GLY A 329 -29.37 -15.32 -8.59
CA GLY A 329 -28.84 -13.99 -8.36
C GLY A 329 -29.57 -13.24 -7.21
N PHE A 330 -29.09 -12.04 -6.94
CA PHE A 330 -29.68 -11.14 -5.96
C PHE A 330 -30.68 -10.19 -6.64
N VAL A 331 -31.93 -10.22 -6.22
CA VAL A 331 -33.03 -9.49 -6.86
C VAL A 331 -33.29 -8.18 -6.14
N VAL A 332 -33.12 -7.06 -6.82
CA VAL A 332 -33.55 -5.74 -6.40
C VAL A 332 -34.94 -5.48 -6.94
N ARG A 333 -35.86 -5.10 -6.07
CA ARG A 333 -37.28 -4.89 -6.37
C ARG A 333 -37.64 -3.41 -6.26
N ASP A 334 -38.77 -3.02 -6.80
CA ASP A 334 -39.29 -1.65 -6.65
C ASP A 334 -39.28 -1.16 -5.17
N ALA A 335 -39.73 -2.00 -4.24
CA ALA A 335 -39.72 -1.70 -2.81
C ALA A 335 -38.30 -1.38 -2.23
N ASP A 336 -37.24 -1.82 -2.90
CA ASP A 336 -35.87 -1.49 -2.49
C ASP A 336 -35.46 -0.08 -2.95
N THR A 337 -36.16 0.52 -3.91
CA THR A 337 -35.85 1.81 -4.55
C THR A 337 -36.73 2.96 -4.10
N ILE A 338 -37.61 2.73 -3.13
CA ILE A 338 -38.51 3.73 -2.57
C ILE A 338 -38.30 3.88 -1.05
N ASP A 339 -38.52 5.10 -0.52
CA ASP A 339 -38.54 5.37 0.93
C ASP A 339 -39.94 5.04 1.56
N GLU A 340 -40.04 5.25 2.86
CA GLU A 340 -41.33 5.07 3.63
C GLU A 340 -42.47 6.01 3.14
N ASN A 341 -42.12 7.10 2.45
CA ASN A 341 -43.08 8.05 1.88
C ASN A 341 -43.37 7.77 0.40
N LYS A 342 -42.89 6.64 -0.13
CA LYS A 342 -42.98 6.23 -1.53
C LYS A 342 -42.27 7.16 -2.54
N ASN A 343 -41.27 7.91 -2.09
CA ASN A 343 -40.40 8.65 -3.00
C ASN A 343 -39.32 7.73 -3.55
N ILE A 344 -38.98 7.91 -4.81
CA ILE A 344 -37.87 7.20 -5.45
C ILE A 344 -36.55 7.67 -4.81
N ILE A 345 -35.75 6.72 -4.36
CA ILE A 345 -34.43 6.96 -3.77
C ILE A 345 -33.33 6.30 -4.61
N GLY A 346 -32.16 6.92 -4.64
CA GLY A 346 -30.98 6.31 -5.23
C GLY A 346 -30.51 5.11 -4.38
N VAL A 347 -30.27 3.97 -5.04
CA VAL A 347 -29.71 2.78 -4.39
C VAL A 347 -28.46 2.31 -5.09
N SER A 348 -27.53 1.76 -4.32
CA SER A 348 -26.35 1.04 -4.81
C SER A 348 -26.33 -0.37 -4.25
N VAL A 349 -25.77 -1.30 -5.01
CA VAL A 349 -25.60 -2.69 -4.59
C VAL A 349 -24.11 -2.98 -4.46
N SER A 350 -23.70 -3.50 -3.32
CA SER A 350 -22.37 -4.08 -3.13
C SER A 350 -22.47 -5.58 -2.92
N ALA A 351 -21.36 -6.27 -3.14
CA ALA A 351 -21.24 -7.67 -2.83
C ALA A 351 -19.86 -7.96 -2.23
N ASP A 352 -19.88 -8.74 -1.16
CA ASP A 352 -18.71 -9.32 -0.52
C ASP A 352 -18.74 -10.84 -0.70
N ALA A 353 -17.65 -11.41 -1.17
CA ALA A 353 -17.58 -12.83 -1.47
C ALA A 353 -16.45 -13.53 -0.71
N TYR A 354 -16.79 -14.59 -0.01
CA TYR A 354 -15.87 -15.53 0.64
C TYR A 354 -15.90 -16.83 -0.12
N LEU A 355 -14.88 -17.06 -0.96
CA LEU A 355 -14.89 -18.12 -1.95
C LEU A 355 -13.65 -19.01 -1.83
N THR A 356 -13.85 -20.29 -2.16
CA THR A 356 -12.79 -21.26 -2.42
C THR A 356 -12.79 -21.53 -3.93
N LEU A 357 -11.64 -21.36 -4.58
CA LEU A 357 -11.48 -21.46 -6.02
C LEU A 357 -10.50 -22.58 -6.37
N ASP A 358 -10.81 -23.33 -7.43
CA ASP A 358 -9.89 -24.26 -8.09
C ASP A 358 -9.77 -23.87 -9.57
N ASP A 359 -8.53 -23.75 -10.06
CA ASP A 359 -8.16 -23.43 -11.45
C ASP A 359 -8.16 -24.67 -12.37
#